data_6bcc1985461b72e91dfdf1ab4b7ec07f
#
_entry.id   6bcc1985461b72e91dfdf1ab4b7ec07f
#
_cell.length_a   1.000
_cell.length_b   1.000
_cell.length_c   1.000
_cell.angle_alpha   90.00
_cell.angle_beta   90.00
_cell.angle_gamma   90.00
#
_symmetry.space_group_name_H-M   'P 1'
#
loop_
_entity.id
_entity.type
_entity.pdbx_description
1 polymer ?
#
loop_
_entity_poly.entity_id
_entity_poly.type
_entity_poly.pdbx_seq_one_letter_code
_entity_poly.pdbx_strand_id
1 'polypeptide(L)'
;MSTTRPISGHIRSGTFRADRHGDKVTLPSAALVEPDWSDLMPGDSEEAEKAREDAAELWARTAPALMIAAGLNDAQRETLSMFCVAVASYWSVTRELSRTGNLLRGRTGELVKNPLHTVRTMYVNEVTTLRKELGLSPAAAARITRPDADDDEYADSSAGSAEILRIVQGL
;
A
#
# COMPACT_ATOMS: atom_id res chain seq x y z
N MET A 1 8.37 -15.60 -19.07
CA MET A 1 7.40 -15.96 -18.01
C MET A 1 6.03 -15.46 -18.44
N SER A 2 5.05 -16.36 -18.60
CA SER A 2 3.69 -15.99 -19.02
C SER A 2 2.97 -15.34 -17.85
N THR A 3 2.65 -14.04 -17.96
CA THR A 3 1.83 -13.33 -16.97
C THR A 3 0.38 -13.78 -17.15
N THR A 4 -0.11 -14.57 -16.22
CA THR A 4 -1.51 -15.02 -16.21
C THR A 4 -2.43 -13.82 -15.96
N ARG A 5 -3.23 -13.47 -16.95
CA ARG A 5 -4.21 -12.37 -16.86
C ARG A 5 -5.32 -12.74 -15.89
N PRO A 6 -5.78 -11.85 -14.98
CA PRO A 6 -6.88 -12.15 -14.06
C PRO A 6 -8.20 -12.37 -14.82
N ILE A 7 -9.10 -13.17 -14.24
CA ILE A 7 -10.40 -13.56 -14.85
C ILE A 7 -11.24 -12.33 -15.21
N SER A 8 -11.28 -11.32 -14.34
CA SER A 8 -11.95 -10.04 -14.58
C SER A 8 -11.48 -9.38 -15.88
N GLY A 9 -10.19 -9.50 -16.21
CA GLY A 9 -9.62 -9.02 -17.46
C GLY A 9 -10.09 -9.80 -18.69
N HIS A 10 -10.37 -11.11 -18.55
CA HIS A 10 -10.92 -11.94 -19.63
C HIS A 10 -12.41 -11.69 -19.85
N ILE A 11 -13.18 -11.50 -18.80
CA ILE A 11 -14.61 -11.15 -18.86
C ILE A 11 -14.78 -9.82 -19.61
N ARG A 12 -14.00 -8.81 -19.21
CA ARG A 12 -14.07 -7.46 -19.77
C ARG A 12 -13.66 -7.39 -21.25
N SER A 13 -12.65 -8.15 -21.67
CA SER A 13 -12.20 -8.21 -23.06
C SER A 13 -13.03 -9.17 -23.94
N GLY A 14 -14.12 -9.72 -23.41
CA GLY A 14 -14.94 -10.71 -24.15
C GLY A 14 -14.22 -12.02 -24.48
N THR A 15 -13.05 -12.26 -23.88
CA THR A 15 -12.25 -13.48 -24.09
C THR A 15 -12.43 -14.52 -22.99
N PHE A 16 -13.42 -14.30 -22.11
CA PHE A 16 -13.76 -15.27 -21.07
C PHE A 16 -14.35 -16.53 -21.70
N ARG A 17 -13.78 -17.68 -21.34
CA ARG A 17 -14.29 -19.00 -21.70
C ARG A 17 -14.50 -19.80 -20.42
N ALA A 18 -15.74 -20.22 -20.18
CA ALA A 18 -16.14 -20.95 -18.97
C ALA A 18 -15.38 -22.30 -18.83
N ASP A 19 -15.07 -22.95 -19.93
CA ASP A 19 -14.29 -24.20 -20.01
C ASP A 19 -12.85 -24.04 -19.51
N ARG A 20 -12.27 -22.83 -19.60
CA ARG A 20 -10.89 -22.53 -19.17
C ARG A 20 -10.80 -21.78 -17.85
N HIS A 21 -11.86 -21.12 -17.41
CA HIS A 21 -11.85 -20.19 -16.28
C HIS A 21 -12.96 -20.45 -15.26
N GLY A 22 -13.88 -21.39 -15.54
CA GLY A 22 -15.07 -21.65 -14.71
C GLY A 22 -14.80 -22.18 -13.30
N ASP A 23 -13.64 -22.84 -13.10
CA ASP A 23 -13.27 -23.39 -11.78
C ASP A 23 -12.56 -22.40 -10.86
N LYS A 24 -12.38 -21.15 -11.29
CA LYS A 24 -11.71 -20.14 -10.46
C LYS A 24 -12.74 -19.42 -9.61
N VAL A 25 -12.56 -19.54 -8.30
CA VAL A 25 -13.40 -18.87 -7.30
C VAL A 25 -13.37 -17.35 -7.54
N THR A 26 -14.49 -16.78 -7.92
CA THR A 26 -14.72 -15.33 -7.85
C THR A 26 -15.12 -14.99 -6.43
N LEU A 27 -14.23 -14.37 -5.68
CA LEU A 27 -14.58 -13.84 -4.36
C LEU A 27 -15.61 -12.72 -4.54
N PRO A 28 -16.67 -12.68 -3.70
CA PRO A 28 -17.63 -11.59 -3.75
C PRO A 28 -16.89 -10.27 -3.51
N SER A 29 -17.21 -9.27 -4.32
CA SER A 29 -16.67 -7.92 -4.14
C SER A 29 -17.41 -7.25 -2.99
N ALA A 30 -16.95 -7.45 -1.77
CA ALA A 30 -17.39 -6.67 -0.63
C ALA A 30 -16.70 -5.30 -0.61
N ALA A 31 -17.38 -4.29 -0.08
CA ALA A 31 -16.78 -2.98 0.11
C ALA A 31 -15.58 -3.08 1.07
N LEU A 32 -14.51 -2.38 0.74
CA LEU A 32 -13.33 -2.30 1.58
C LEU A 32 -13.67 -1.53 2.87
N VAL A 33 -13.54 -2.20 4.02
CA VAL A 33 -13.85 -1.63 5.33
C VAL A 33 -12.55 -1.32 6.06
N GLU A 34 -12.46 -0.11 6.63
CA GLU A 34 -11.33 0.30 7.45
C GLU A 34 -11.17 -0.62 8.67
N PRO A 35 -9.94 -1.06 9.01
CA PRO A 35 -9.71 -1.86 10.21
C PRO A 35 -9.78 -1.03 11.48
N ASP A 36 -9.94 -1.68 12.63
CA ASP A 36 -9.68 -1.05 13.91
C ASP A 36 -8.15 -0.95 14.14
N TRP A 37 -7.65 0.25 14.14
CA TRP A 37 -6.22 0.50 14.29
C TRP A 37 -5.71 0.19 15.71
N SER A 38 -6.58 0.19 16.71
CA SER A 38 -6.20 -0.18 18.08
C SER A 38 -5.92 -1.67 18.23
N ASP A 39 -6.61 -2.50 17.43
CA ASP A 39 -6.34 -3.94 17.38
C ASP A 39 -5.02 -4.26 16.69
N LEU A 40 -4.70 -3.51 15.62
CA LEU A 40 -3.48 -3.73 14.83
C LEU A 40 -2.23 -3.11 15.47
N MET A 41 -2.39 -2.02 16.19
CA MET A 41 -1.32 -1.25 16.80
C MET A 41 -1.65 -0.94 18.27
N PRO A 42 -1.63 -1.98 19.14
CA PRO A 42 -1.98 -1.82 20.55
C PRO A 42 -0.94 -0.96 21.28
N GLY A 43 -1.38 -0.26 22.33
CA GLY A 43 -0.56 0.57 23.21
C GLY A 43 -1.24 1.89 23.53
N ASP A 44 -0.91 2.43 24.74
CA ASP A 44 -1.54 3.63 25.29
C ASP A 44 -0.57 4.82 25.32
N SER A 45 0.59 4.71 24.67
CA SER A 45 1.53 5.82 24.58
C SER A 45 1.10 6.84 23.51
N GLU A 46 1.53 8.09 23.69
CA GLU A 46 1.31 9.17 22.71
C GLU A 46 1.86 8.80 21.33
N GLU A 47 3.00 8.09 21.29
CA GLU A 47 3.61 7.61 20.06
C GLU A 47 2.76 6.53 19.36
N ALA A 48 2.12 5.64 20.15
CA ALA A 48 1.22 4.62 19.62
C ALA A 48 -0.06 5.26 19.08
N GLU A 49 -0.62 6.24 19.79
CA GLU A 49 -1.77 7.00 19.33
C GLU A 49 -1.46 7.73 18.01
N LYS A 50 -0.31 8.43 17.98
CA LYS A 50 0.12 9.11 16.76
C LYS A 50 0.37 8.16 15.59
N ALA A 51 0.89 6.97 15.83
CA ALA A 51 1.08 5.98 14.79
C ALA A 51 -0.26 5.45 14.24
N ARG A 52 -1.29 5.28 15.09
CA ARG A 52 -2.65 4.93 14.66
C ARG A 52 -3.29 6.03 13.81
N GLU A 53 -3.15 7.28 14.22
CA GLU A 53 -3.61 8.42 13.42
C GLU A 53 -2.95 8.46 12.04
N ASP A 54 -1.63 8.29 11.98
CA ASP A 54 -0.86 8.26 10.74
C ASP A 54 -1.33 7.11 9.81
N ALA A 55 -1.64 5.94 10.38
CA ALA A 55 -2.16 4.80 9.64
C ALA A 55 -3.57 5.06 9.09
N ALA A 56 -4.46 5.62 9.92
CA ALA A 56 -5.83 5.98 9.53
C ALA A 56 -5.82 7.07 8.43
N GLU A 57 -5.00 8.10 8.57
CA GLU A 57 -4.86 9.14 7.55
C GLU A 57 -4.37 8.57 6.22
N LEU A 58 -3.38 7.67 6.26
CA LEU A 58 -2.87 7.02 5.06
C LEU A 58 -3.94 6.13 4.41
N TRP A 59 -4.71 5.38 5.21
CA TRP A 59 -5.82 4.58 4.72
C TRP A 59 -6.88 5.45 4.03
N ALA A 60 -7.35 6.50 4.70
CA ALA A 60 -8.37 7.40 4.18
C ALA A 60 -7.99 8.01 2.83
N ARG A 61 -6.69 8.26 2.60
CA ARG A 61 -6.14 8.79 1.35
C ARG A 61 -5.97 7.70 0.29
N THR A 62 -5.52 6.50 0.68
CA THR A 62 -5.06 5.47 -0.27
C THR A 62 -6.17 4.52 -0.70
N ALA A 63 -7.07 4.13 0.22
CA ALA A 63 -8.11 3.15 -0.06
C ALA A 63 -9.08 3.59 -1.18
N PRO A 64 -9.64 4.82 -1.17
CA PRO A 64 -10.53 5.25 -2.25
C PRO A 64 -9.85 5.27 -3.62
N ALA A 65 -8.59 5.73 -3.68
CA ALA A 65 -7.83 5.77 -4.92
C ALA A 65 -7.54 4.37 -5.47
N LEU A 66 -7.20 3.40 -4.62
CA LEU A 66 -6.96 2.02 -5.04
C LEU A 66 -8.24 1.28 -5.42
N MET A 67 -9.36 1.54 -4.76
CA MET A 67 -10.67 1.00 -5.15
C MET A 67 -11.01 1.42 -6.58
N ILE A 68 -10.82 2.70 -6.91
CA ILE A 68 -11.13 3.24 -8.24
C ILE A 68 -10.10 2.78 -9.28
N ALA A 69 -8.81 2.94 -9.00
CA ALA A 69 -7.75 2.72 -9.98
C ALA A 69 -7.39 1.25 -10.16
N ALA A 70 -7.37 0.45 -9.09
CA ALA A 70 -6.92 -0.94 -9.08
C ALA A 70 -8.05 -1.95 -8.86
N GLY A 71 -9.27 -1.49 -8.52
CA GLY A 71 -10.39 -2.37 -8.19
C GLY A 71 -10.17 -3.13 -6.88
N LEU A 72 -9.47 -2.53 -5.91
CA LEU A 72 -9.30 -3.13 -4.58
C LEU A 72 -10.66 -3.39 -3.95
N ASN A 73 -10.77 -4.52 -3.29
CA ASN A 73 -11.94 -4.95 -2.53
C ASN A 73 -11.50 -5.57 -1.20
N ASP A 74 -12.44 -6.09 -0.43
CA ASP A 74 -12.18 -6.65 0.89
C ASP A 74 -11.13 -7.79 0.90
N ALA A 75 -10.92 -8.49 -0.21
CA ALA A 75 -9.89 -9.52 -0.30
C ALA A 75 -8.45 -8.98 -0.16
N GLN A 76 -8.23 -7.69 -0.44
CA GLN A 76 -6.93 -7.02 -0.29
C GLN A 76 -6.87 -6.13 0.97
N ARG A 77 -7.90 -6.17 1.83
CA ARG A 77 -7.98 -5.37 3.05
C ARG A 77 -6.74 -5.55 3.92
N GLU A 78 -6.34 -6.80 4.16
CA GLU A 78 -5.19 -7.10 5.03
C GLU A 78 -3.89 -6.55 4.45
N THR A 79 -3.67 -6.69 3.15
CA THR A 79 -2.46 -6.16 2.50
C THR A 79 -2.38 -4.63 2.60
N LEU A 80 -3.52 -3.93 2.41
CA LEU A 80 -3.56 -2.48 2.56
C LEU A 80 -3.40 -2.06 4.03
N SER A 81 -4.00 -2.78 4.97
CA SER A 81 -3.83 -2.53 6.42
C SER A 81 -2.37 -2.68 6.84
N MET A 82 -1.71 -3.76 6.42
CA MET A 82 -0.28 -3.98 6.67
C MET A 82 0.58 -2.87 6.07
N PHE A 83 0.24 -2.40 4.87
CA PHE A 83 0.93 -1.27 4.25
C PHE A 83 0.82 0.01 5.10
N CYS A 84 -0.38 0.34 5.57
CA CYS A 84 -0.60 1.53 6.42
C CYS A 84 0.16 1.41 7.74
N VAL A 85 0.15 0.25 8.39
CA VAL A 85 0.89 -0.02 9.62
C VAL A 85 2.40 0.10 9.39
N ALA A 86 2.93 -0.49 8.31
CA ALA A 86 4.36 -0.44 8.00
C ALA A 86 4.85 0.99 7.74
N VAL A 87 4.06 1.81 7.03
CA VAL A 87 4.38 3.22 6.77
C VAL A 87 4.31 4.05 8.05
N ALA A 88 3.26 3.90 8.86
CA ALA A 88 3.13 4.59 10.15
C ALA A 88 4.29 4.26 11.09
N SER A 89 4.68 2.98 11.14
CA SER A 89 5.84 2.52 11.92
C SER A 89 7.16 3.10 11.40
N TYR A 90 7.33 3.16 10.07
CA TYR A 90 8.48 3.84 9.46
C TYR A 90 8.56 5.31 9.88
N TRP A 91 7.44 6.04 9.87
CA TRP A 91 7.41 7.44 10.31
C TRP A 91 7.72 7.59 11.79
N SER A 92 7.17 6.71 12.64
CA SER A 92 7.45 6.71 14.09
C SER A 92 8.95 6.53 14.35
N VAL A 93 9.59 5.51 13.75
CA VAL A 93 11.03 5.28 13.88
C VAL A 93 11.84 6.45 13.33
N THR A 94 11.39 7.08 12.25
CA THR A 94 12.08 8.23 11.64
C THR A 94 12.00 9.46 12.53
N ARG A 95 10.84 9.72 13.17
CA ARG A 95 10.69 10.77 14.18
C ARG A 95 11.64 10.55 15.37
N GLU A 96 11.71 9.32 15.86
CA GLU A 96 12.60 8.98 16.99
C GLU A 96 14.09 9.11 16.61
N LEU A 97 14.48 8.72 15.41
CA LEU A 97 15.85 8.97 14.89
C LEU A 97 16.16 10.46 14.79
N SER A 98 15.20 11.29 14.38
CA SER A 98 15.38 12.74 14.33
C SER A 98 15.56 13.33 15.73
N ARG A 99 14.91 12.76 16.76
CA ARG A 99 15.02 13.17 18.15
C ARG A 99 16.32 12.71 18.82
N THR A 100 16.72 11.46 18.58
CA THR A 100 17.85 10.83 19.27
C THR A 100 19.18 10.94 18.50
N GLY A 101 19.14 11.23 17.21
CA GLY A 101 20.30 11.32 16.34
C GLY A 101 20.78 9.97 15.78
N ASN A 102 21.67 10.06 14.80
CA ASN A 102 22.20 8.90 14.08
C ASN A 102 23.21 8.08 14.90
N LEU A 103 23.83 8.70 15.89
CA LEU A 103 24.83 8.10 16.77
C LEU A 103 24.41 8.25 18.22
N LEU A 104 24.62 7.20 19.00
CA LEU A 104 24.38 7.18 20.42
C LEU A 104 25.70 6.95 21.17
N ARG A 105 25.76 7.35 22.44
CA ARG A 105 26.88 6.98 23.32
C ARG A 105 26.69 5.55 23.81
N GLY A 106 27.63 4.69 23.48
CA GLY A 106 27.70 3.34 24.01
C GLY A 106 28.07 3.30 25.49
N ARG A 107 28.12 2.09 26.05
CA ARG A 107 28.35 1.88 27.50
C ARG A 107 29.72 2.41 27.97
N THR A 108 30.72 2.38 27.10
CA THR A 108 32.10 2.82 27.40
C THR A 108 32.35 4.26 26.91
N GLY A 109 31.31 4.96 26.44
CA GLY A 109 31.37 6.35 25.99
C GLY A 109 31.70 6.54 24.51
N GLU A 110 31.96 5.47 23.77
CA GLU A 110 32.19 5.46 22.32
C GLU A 110 30.90 5.87 21.57
N LEU A 111 31.06 6.40 20.36
CA LEU A 111 29.93 6.66 19.47
C LEU A 111 29.59 5.41 18.68
N VAL A 112 28.36 4.93 18.86
CA VAL A 112 27.80 3.76 18.17
C VAL A 112 26.63 4.17 17.28
N LYS A 113 26.45 3.46 16.18
CA LYS A 113 25.31 3.65 15.30
C LYS A 113 24.01 3.39 16.06
N ASN A 114 23.04 4.30 15.94
CA ASN A 114 21.73 4.09 16.53
C ASN A 114 21.05 2.83 15.98
N PRO A 115 20.65 1.84 16.80
CA PRO A 115 19.99 0.62 16.36
C PRO A 115 18.72 0.83 15.55
N LEU A 116 18.04 1.96 15.75
CA LEU A 116 16.83 2.33 15.01
C LEU A 116 17.05 2.41 13.48
N HIS A 117 18.29 2.58 13.02
CA HIS A 117 18.59 2.50 11.59
C HIS A 117 18.29 1.13 10.99
N THR A 118 18.54 0.06 11.75
CA THR A 118 18.21 -1.31 11.30
C THR A 118 16.71 -1.50 11.23
N VAL A 119 15.99 -1.07 12.25
CA VAL A 119 14.51 -1.14 12.30
C VAL A 119 13.90 -0.33 11.15
N ARG A 120 14.38 0.90 10.91
CA ARG A 120 13.94 1.71 9.77
C ARG A 120 14.13 1.00 8.44
N THR A 121 15.30 0.34 8.25
CA THR A 121 15.57 -0.40 7.00
C THR A 121 14.61 -1.57 6.81
N MET A 122 14.23 -2.27 7.88
CA MET A 122 13.21 -3.33 7.83
C MET A 122 11.88 -2.78 7.30
N TYR A 123 11.38 -1.68 7.86
CA TYR A 123 10.15 -1.06 7.38
C TYR A 123 10.24 -0.54 5.94
N VAL A 124 11.38 0.02 5.51
CA VAL A 124 11.58 0.41 4.10
C VAL A 124 11.42 -0.77 3.16
N ASN A 125 11.98 -1.93 3.50
CA ASN A 125 11.87 -3.14 2.70
C ASN A 125 10.43 -3.66 2.65
N GLU A 126 9.75 -3.70 3.79
CA GLU A 126 8.36 -4.11 3.92
C GLU A 126 7.43 -3.20 3.11
N VAL A 127 7.52 -1.88 3.30
CA VAL A 127 6.77 -0.89 2.53
C VAL A 127 7.02 -1.05 1.03
N THR A 128 8.28 -1.27 0.63
CA THR A 128 8.64 -1.46 -0.79
C THR A 128 7.97 -2.71 -1.38
N THR A 129 7.89 -3.79 -0.61
CA THR A 129 7.24 -5.03 -1.03
C THR A 129 5.73 -4.84 -1.16
N LEU A 130 5.08 -4.31 -0.12
CA LEU A 130 3.64 -4.08 -0.10
C LEU A 130 3.19 -3.08 -1.17
N ARG A 131 3.98 -2.05 -1.46
CA ARG A 131 3.73 -1.13 -2.59
C ARG A 131 3.67 -1.84 -3.94
N LYS A 132 4.53 -2.84 -4.16
CA LYS A 132 4.51 -3.62 -5.41
C LYS A 132 3.26 -4.48 -5.51
N GLU A 133 2.87 -5.11 -4.39
CA GLU A 133 1.68 -5.96 -4.31
C GLU A 133 0.39 -5.15 -4.52
N LEU A 134 0.30 -3.96 -3.93
CA LEU A 134 -0.84 -3.05 -4.08
C LEU A 134 -0.86 -2.29 -5.42
N GLY A 135 0.14 -2.48 -6.27
CA GLY A 135 0.20 -1.77 -7.54
C GLY A 135 0.60 -0.28 -7.43
N LEU A 136 1.08 0.16 -6.26
CA LEU A 136 1.48 1.54 -5.99
C LEU A 136 2.87 1.91 -6.55
N SER A 137 3.54 1.02 -7.27
CA SER A 137 4.79 1.36 -7.97
C SER A 137 4.49 1.95 -9.34
N PRO A 138 5.32 2.88 -9.86
CA PRO A 138 5.13 3.45 -11.20
C PRO A 138 5.01 2.41 -12.30
N ALA A 139 5.80 1.32 -12.20
CA ALA A 139 5.76 0.21 -13.14
C ALA A 139 4.47 -0.64 -13.02
N ALA A 140 3.88 -0.71 -11.83
CA ALA A 140 2.61 -1.42 -11.61
C ALA A 140 1.43 -0.52 -11.99
N ALA A 141 1.49 0.77 -11.67
CA ALA A 141 0.48 1.76 -12.08
C ALA A 141 0.30 1.81 -13.62
N ALA A 142 1.40 1.71 -14.37
CA ALA A 142 1.37 1.65 -15.83
C ALA A 142 0.70 0.38 -16.40
N ARG A 143 0.47 -0.66 -15.58
CA ARG A 143 -0.19 -1.92 -15.97
C ARG A 143 -1.66 -1.97 -15.56
N ILE A 144 -2.12 -1.02 -14.76
CA ILE A 144 -3.51 -0.92 -14.34
C ILE A 144 -4.26 -0.21 -15.45
N THR A 145 -4.88 -0.98 -16.35
CA THR A 145 -5.81 -0.44 -17.35
C THR A 145 -7.11 -0.10 -16.65
N ARG A 146 -7.54 1.14 -16.75
CA ARG A 146 -8.81 1.62 -16.20
C ARG A 146 -9.98 0.79 -16.76
N PRO A 147 -10.96 0.40 -15.93
CA PRO A 147 -12.11 -0.39 -16.39
C PRO A 147 -13.01 0.28 -17.43
N ASP A 148 -13.04 1.58 -17.49
CA ASP A 148 -14.05 2.38 -18.17
C ASP A 148 -13.47 3.33 -19.25
N ALA A 149 -12.35 3.01 -19.84
CA ALA A 149 -11.95 3.66 -21.08
C ALA A 149 -12.70 2.98 -22.23
N ASP A 150 -13.93 3.45 -22.48
CA ASP A 150 -14.57 3.27 -23.77
C ASP A 150 -13.63 3.87 -24.84
N ASP A 151 -13.59 3.23 -26.01
CA ASP A 151 -12.63 3.44 -27.11
C ASP A 151 -12.68 4.84 -27.79
N ASP A 152 -13.21 5.85 -27.14
CA ASP A 152 -13.31 7.22 -27.68
C ASP A 152 -12.79 8.23 -26.64
N GLU A 153 -11.51 8.39 -26.51
CA GLU A 153 -10.78 9.63 -26.34
C GLU A 153 -9.37 9.41 -25.79
N TYR A 154 -8.41 9.56 -26.66
CA TYR A 154 -6.96 9.48 -26.38
C TYR A 154 -6.44 10.68 -25.54
N ALA A 155 -7.25 11.24 -24.65
CA ALA A 155 -6.93 12.52 -24.03
C ALA A 155 -6.83 12.58 -22.50
N ASP A 156 -7.11 11.51 -21.71
CA ASP A 156 -6.97 11.67 -20.25
C ASP A 156 -6.54 10.43 -19.44
N SER A 157 -5.65 9.60 -19.99
CA SER A 157 -5.00 8.53 -19.20
C SER A 157 -4.02 9.06 -18.14
N SER A 158 -3.79 10.38 -18.08
CA SER A 158 -2.85 11.02 -17.16
C SER A 158 -3.42 11.24 -15.75
N ALA A 159 -4.73 11.38 -15.58
CA ALA A 159 -5.33 11.77 -14.30
C ALA A 159 -5.25 10.65 -13.23
N GLY A 160 -5.57 9.41 -13.59
CA GLY A 160 -5.48 8.29 -12.64
C GLY A 160 -4.02 7.95 -12.27
N SER A 161 -3.13 8.01 -13.27
CA SER A 161 -1.69 7.82 -13.03
C SER A 161 -1.09 8.98 -12.23
N ALA A 162 -1.56 10.22 -12.44
CA ALA A 162 -1.14 11.39 -11.68
C ALA A 162 -1.60 11.33 -10.23
N GLU A 163 -2.78 10.81 -9.95
CA GLU A 163 -3.28 10.65 -8.57
C GLU A 163 -2.51 9.58 -7.80
N ILE A 164 -2.23 8.45 -8.42
CA ILE A 164 -1.35 7.41 -7.83
C ILE A 164 0.06 7.97 -7.60
N LEU A 165 0.60 8.76 -8.55
CA LEU A 165 1.91 9.40 -8.40
C LEU A 165 1.93 10.44 -7.27
N ARG A 166 0.85 11.21 -7.06
CA ARG A 166 0.73 12.14 -5.92
C ARG A 166 0.75 11.40 -4.58
N ILE A 167 0.03 10.29 -4.47
CA ILE A 167 0.04 9.45 -3.26
C ILE A 167 1.45 8.91 -3.01
N VAL A 168 2.16 8.50 -4.07
CA VAL A 168 3.51 7.95 -3.98
C VAL A 168 4.56 9.02 -3.63
N GLN A 169 4.40 10.26 -4.11
CA GLN A 169 5.34 11.36 -3.85
C GLN A 169 5.10 12.08 -2.51
N GLY A 170 3.91 11.91 -1.92
CA GLY A 170 3.56 12.45 -0.61
C GLY A 170 3.97 11.54 0.56
N LEU A 171 4.65 10.43 0.29
CA LEU A 171 5.28 9.50 1.22
C LEU A 171 6.80 9.71 1.22
#